data_701a88dcb70e1948ace671850bc1953c
#
_entry.id   701a88dcb70e1948ace671850bc1953c
#
_cell.length_a   1.000
_cell.length_b   1.000
_cell.length_c   1.000
_cell.angle_alpha   90.00
_cell.angle_beta   90.00
_cell.angle_gamma   90.00
#
_symmetry.space_group_name_H-M   'P 1'
#
loop_
_entity.id
_entity.type
_entity.pdbx_description
1 polymer ?
#
loop_
_entity_poly.entity_id
_entity_poly.type
_entity_poly.pdbx_seq_one_letter_code
_entity_poly.pdbx_strand_id
1 'polypeptide(L)'
;MAAPWIVGLARNKNILDAVESLIGPDILLFGTSMFSKKARDVRFVSWHQDAAYYGLDPQQEVTCWVGLTDADTENGCMRVIPGSHLGADAVHDETYDPQNMLGRGQTIRDIDDGKAVYMPVKAGQFSMHHERTIHGSMPNPSDRRRVGISFFYMPAHVRSTIGRRTATLVRGADKYGHWDPEPTPKTDLDPVCMEFLRQSWSRYRDPDMPQAAKLKAS
;
A
#
# COMPACT_ATOMS: atom_id res chain seq x y z
N MET A 1 8.84 -0.34 9.69
CA MET A 1 7.91 -1.13 10.58
C MET A 1 8.32 -0.94 12.04
N ALA A 2 7.38 -0.96 13.02
CA ALA A 2 7.69 -0.63 14.41
C ALA A 2 7.43 -1.79 15.41
N ALA A 3 7.13 -2.99 14.91
CA ALA A 3 6.91 -4.16 15.76
C ALA A 3 7.43 -5.44 15.09
N PRO A 4 8.05 -6.37 15.85
CA PRO A 4 8.59 -7.62 15.31
C PRO A 4 7.56 -8.50 14.63
N TRP A 5 6.31 -8.53 15.13
CA TRP A 5 5.25 -9.33 14.52
C TRP A 5 4.87 -8.84 13.11
N ILE A 6 4.94 -7.52 12.83
CA ILE A 6 4.71 -6.95 11.50
C ILE A 6 5.82 -7.41 10.55
N VAL A 7 7.08 -7.38 11.02
CA VAL A 7 8.21 -7.89 10.24
C VAL A 7 8.07 -9.38 9.96
N GLY A 8 7.65 -10.15 10.97
CA GLY A 8 7.38 -11.59 10.84
C GLY A 8 6.29 -11.87 9.80
N LEU A 9 5.20 -11.09 9.82
CA LEU A 9 4.11 -11.22 8.85
C LEU A 9 4.58 -10.83 7.44
N ALA A 10 5.33 -9.75 7.29
CA ALA A 10 5.91 -9.33 6.02
C ALA A 10 6.90 -10.35 5.43
N ARG A 11 7.51 -11.18 6.28
CA ARG A 11 8.41 -12.28 5.88
C ARG A 11 7.74 -13.65 5.89
N ASN A 12 6.42 -13.70 6.02
CA ASN A 12 5.69 -14.96 5.98
C ASN A 12 5.96 -15.69 4.66
N LYS A 13 6.32 -16.98 4.77
CA LYS A 13 6.71 -17.77 3.60
C LYS A 13 5.64 -17.82 2.51
N ASN A 14 4.37 -18.01 2.88
CA ASN A 14 3.29 -18.12 1.90
C ASN A 14 3.06 -16.80 1.14
N ILE A 15 3.20 -15.66 1.83
CA ILE A 15 3.13 -14.35 1.18
C ILE A 15 4.31 -14.17 0.24
N LEU A 16 5.54 -14.42 0.71
CA LEU A 16 6.73 -14.21 -0.09
C LEU A 16 6.82 -15.18 -1.28
N ASP A 17 6.33 -16.41 -1.17
CA ASP A 17 6.27 -17.35 -2.31
C ASP A 17 5.32 -16.83 -3.41
N ALA A 18 4.16 -16.28 -3.01
CA ALA A 18 3.23 -15.67 -3.95
C ALA A 18 3.80 -14.39 -4.59
N VAL A 19 4.45 -13.53 -3.80
CA VAL A 19 5.14 -12.32 -4.30
C VAL A 19 6.26 -12.70 -5.27
N GLU A 20 7.11 -13.67 -4.91
CA GLU A 20 8.21 -14.15 -5.75
C GLU A 20 7.72 -14.64 -7.11
N SER A 21 6.58 -15.32 -7.16
CA SER A 21 5.99 -15.80 -8.42
C SER A 21 5.58 -14.67 -9.37
N LEU A 22 5.39 -13.45 -8.86
CA LEU A 22 4.98 -12.27 -9.62
C LEU A 22 6.17 -11.38 -10.00
N ILE A 23 7.11 -11.16 -9.08
CA ILE A 23 8.15 -10.15 -9.23
C ILE A 23 9.60 -10.70 -9.12
N GLY A 24 9.76 -12.02 -8.97
CA GLY A 24 11.07 -12.66 -8.88
C GLY A 24 11.63 -12.73 -7.45
N PRO A 25 12.82 -13.34 -7.28
CA PRO A 25 13.31 -13.80 -5.98
C PRO A 25 13.95 -12.72 -5.09
N ASP A 26 14.36 -11.58 -5.65
CA ASP A 26 15.05 -10.52 -4.93
C ASP A 26 14.05 -9.43 -4.54
N ILE A 27 13.50 -9.51 -3.32
CA ILE A 27 12.31 -8.76 -2.89
C ILE A 27 12.66 -7.75 -1.80
N LEU A 28 12.35 -6.49 -2.07
CA LEU A 28 12.32 -5.40 -1.09
C LEU A 28 10.89 -5.11 -0.63
N LEU A 29 10.72 -4.82 0.64
CA LEU A 29 9.52 -4.22 1.22
C LEU A 29 9.77 -2.72 1.36
N PHE A 30 9.00 -1.93 0.63
CA PHE A 30 9.18 -0.48 0.53
C PHE A 30 8.30 0.29 1.53
N GLY A 31 7.24 -0.35 2.07
CA GLY A 31 6.40 0.26 3.09
C GLY A 31 5.29 -0.66 3.57
N THR A 32 4.59 -0.20 4.60
CA THR A 32 3.41 -0.86 5.15
C THR A 32 2.35 0.18 5.55
N SER A 33 1.08 -0.16 5.41
CA SER A 33 -0.03 0.67 5.89
C SER A 33 -1.10 -0.17 6.56
N MET A 34 -1.62 0.30 7.70
CA MET A 34 -2.71 -0.36 8.38
C MET A 34 -4.03 0.38 8.12
N PHE A 35 -5.02 -0.35 7.63
CA PHE A 35 -6.35 0.17 7.35
C PHE A 35 -7.36 -0.44 8.32
N SER A 36 -7.89 0.37 9.23
CA SER A 36 -8.87 -0.05 10.22
C SER A 36 -10.15 0.77 10.11
N LYS A 37 -11.26 0.09 9.86
CA LYS A 37 -12.62 0.65 9.92
C LYS A 37 -13.33 0.08 11.13
N LYS A 38 -13.82 0.94 12.01
CA LYS A 38 -14.65 0.56 13.17
C LYS A 38 -15.99 0.00 12.68
N ALA A 39 -16.76 -0.59 13.58
CA ALA A 39 -18.19 -0.75 13.38
C ALA A 39 -18.83 0.62 13.08
N ARG A 40 -19.72 0.68 12.09
CA ARG A 40 -20.40 1.91 11.65
C ARG A 40 -19.44 3.04 11.27
N ASP A 41 -18.28 2.72 10.69
CA ASP A 41 -17.28 3.70 10.25
C ASP A 41 -17.69 4.33 8.92
N VAL A 42 -17.85 5.64 8.90
CA VAL A 42 -18.18 6.41 7.69
C VAL A 42 -16.99 6.62 6.76
N ARG A 43 -15.77 6.33 7.23
CA ARG A 43 -14.56 6.53 6.43
C ARG A 43 -14.47 5.53 5.30
N PHE A 44 -13.94 6.00 4.19
CA PHE A 44 -13.76 5.25 2.95
C PHE A 44 -12.32 5.38 2.44
N VAL A 45 -11.98 4.59 1.43
CA VAL A 45 -10.80 4.80 0.60
C VAL A 45 -11.33 5.07 -0.82
N SER A 46 -11.06 6.26 -1.33
CA SER A 46 -11.45 6.67 -2.68
C SER A 46 -10.81 5.78 -3.75
N TRP A 47 -11.36 5.81 -4.95
CA TRP A 47 -10.72 5.21 -6.12
C TRP A 47 -9.37 5.87 -6.39
N HIS A 48 -8.29 5.08 -6.42
CA HIS A 48 -6.93 5.57 -6.64
C HIS A 48 -6.05 4.47 -7.26
N GLN A 49 -4.90 4.88 -7.75
CA GLN A 49 -3.76 4.02 -8.08
C GLN A 49 -2.61 4.40 -7.15
N ASP A 50 -1.96 3.43 -6.56
CA ASP A 50 -0.80 3.63 -5.69
C ASP A 50 0.39 4.24 -6.45
N ALA A 51 0.56 3.82 -7.70
CA ALA A 51 1.63 4.27 -8.61
C ALA A 51 1.75 5.79 -8.72
N ALA A 52 0.64 6.52 -8.61
CA ALA A 52 0.63 7.98 -8.71
C ALA A 52 1.52 8.67 -7.65
N TYR A 53 1.76 8.00 -6.52
CA TYR A 53 2.44 8.56 -5.35
C TYR A 53 3.74 7.87 -4.99
N TYR A 54 3.98 6.66 -5.50
CA TYR A 54 5.15 5.87 -5.10
C TYR A 54 6.44 6.32 -5.81
N GLY A 55 6.35 6.81 -7.03
CA GLY A 55 7.52 7.24 -7.79
C GLY A 55 8.53 6.13 -8.01
N LEU A 56 8.06 4.95 -8.41
CA LEU A 56 8.87 3.78 -8.70
C LEU A 56 9.16 3.65 -10.19
N ASP A 57 10.36 3.23 -10.54
CA ASP A 57 10.79 2.97 -11.91
C ASP A 57 11.68 1.71 -11.96
N PRO A 58 11.30 0.67 -12.70
CA PRO A 58 9.99 0.49 -13.34
C PRO A 58 8.84 0.34 -12.32
N GLN A 59 7.59 0.60 -12.75
CA GLN A 59 6.39 0.40 -11.95
C GLN A 59 6.08 -1.11 -11.85
N GLN A 60 6.62 -1.77 -10.83
CA GLN A 60 6.54 -3.22 -10.62
C GLN A 60 6.25 -3.57 -9.16
N GLU A 61 5.67 -2.63 -8.42
CA GLU A 61 5.25 -2.89 -7.04
C GLU A 61 3.99 -3.75 -7.03
N VAL A 62 3.94 -4.66 -6.04
CA VAL A 62 2.78 -5.50 -5.72
C VAL A 62 2.38 -5.27 -4.27
N THR A 63 1.19 -4.72 -4.08
CA THR A 63 0.58 -4.58 -2.76
C THR A 63 -0.05 -5.91 -2.34
N CYS A 64 0.39 -6.44 -1.19
CA CYS A 64 -0.25 -7.57 -0.51
C CYS A 64 -1.08 -7.04 0.66
N TRP A 65 -2.41 -7.15 0.57
CA TRP A 65 -3.33 -6.77 1.64
C TRP A 65 -3.74 -8.00 2.45
N VAL A 66 -3.38 -8.03 3.72
CA VAL A 66 -3.67 -9.14 4.65
C VAL A 66 -4.83 -8.75 5.57
N GLY A 67 -5.88 -9.57 5.61
CA GLY A 67 -6.99 -9.42 6.56
C GLY A 67 -6.57 -9.86 7.97
N LEU A 68 -6.55 -8.93 8.92
CA LEU A 68 -6.39 -9.24 10.35
C LEU A 68 -7.75 -9.57 11.00
N THR A 69 -8.84 -9.20 10.35
CA THR A 69 -10.20 -9.63 10.58
C THR A 69 -10.83 -10.01 9.25
N ASP A 70 -11.99 -10.68 9.27
CA ASP A 70 -12.77 -10.87 8.05
C ASP A 70 -13.07 -9.51 7.39
N ALA A 71 -12.91 -9.45 6.09
CA ALA A 71 -13.26 -8.33 5.25
C ALA A 71 -14.19 -8.82 4.12
N ASP A 72 -15.39 -8.29 4.07
CA ASP A 72 -16.41 -8.68 3.11
C ASP A 72 -17.21 -7.47 2.62
N THR A 73 -18.18 -7.70 1.77
CA THR A 73 -19.01 -6.65 1.17
C THR A 73 -19.82 -5.85 2.18
N GLU A 74 -20.12 -6.43 3.34
CA GLU A 74 -20.92 -5.78 4.38
C GLU A 74 -20.08 -4.83 5.25
N ASN A 75 -18.76 -5.09 5.40
CA ASN A 75 -17.89 -4.28 6.26
C ASN A 75 -16.83 -3.46 5.50
N GLY A 76 -17.07 -3.26 4.20
CA GLY A 76 -16.25 -2.37 3.36
C GLY A 76 -14.89 -2.98 2.98
N CYS A 77 -14.88 -4.23 2.46
CA CYS A 77 -13.70 -4.82 1.85
C CYS A 77 -13.23 -4.00 0.65
N MET A 78 -12.03 -4.29 0.19
CA MET A 78 -11.47 -3.66 -1.01
C MET A 78 -12.30 -3.99 -2.25
N ARG A 79 -12.35 -3.03 -3.18
CA ARG A 79 -12.91 -3.17 -4.54
C ARG A 79 -11.84 -2.77 -5.53
N VAL A 80 -11.82 -3.40 -6.68
CA VAL A 80 -10.88 -3.12 -7.78
C VAL A 80 -11.61 -2.96 -9.10
N ILE A 81 -11.01 -2.25 -10.03
CA ILE A 81 -11.42 -2.26 -11.45
C ILE A 81 -10.50 -3.24 -12.18
N PRO A 82 -11.00 -4.43 -12.56
CA PRO A 82 -10.19 -5.46 -13.23
C PRO A 82 -9.54 -4.95 -14.51
N GLY A 83 -8.26 -5.28 -14.71
CA GLY A 83 -7.53 -4.89 -15.92
C GLY A 83 -7.04 -3.43 -15.95
N SER A 84 -7.42 -2.59 -14.97
CA SER A 84 -7.05 -1.17 -14.95
C SER A 84 -5.54 -0.92 -14.87
N HIS A 85 -4.76 -1.85 -14.34
CA HIS A 85 -3.29 -1.79 -14.29
C HIS A 85 -2.63 -1.81 -15.67
N LEU A 86 -3.33 -2.27 -16.72
CA LEU A 86 -2.86 -2.28 -18.12
C LEU A 86 -3.09 -0.94 -18.82
N GLY A 87 -3.93 -0.08 -18.26
CA GLY A 87 -4.24 1.24 -18.80
C GLY A 87 -3.15 2.27 -18.55
N ALA A 88 -3.42 3.53 -18.87
CA ALA A 88 -2.56 4.66 -18.51
C ALA A 88 -2.67 4.98 -17.01
N ASP A 89 -1.67 5.71 -16.49
CA ASP A 89 -1.78 6.30 -15.16
C ASP A 89 -2.93 7.32 -15.16
N ALA A 90 -3.86 7.15 -14.22
CA ALA A 90 -5.01 8.03 -14.10
C ALA A 90 -4.65 9.35 -13.40
N VAL A 91 -5.38 10.40 -13.74
CA VAL A 91 -5.27 11.69 -13.02
C VAL A 91 -5.93 11.57 -11.66
N HIS A 92 -5.25 12.04 -10.62
CA HIS A 92 -5.74 12.05 -9.26
C HIS A 92 -5.94 13.49 -8.78
N ASP A 93 -7.12 13.76 -8.22
CA ASP A 93 -7.37 14.98 -7.46
C ASP A 93 -7.01 14.78 -5.99
N GLU A 94 -6.41 15.77 -5.37
CA GLU A 94 -6.17 15.78 -3.92
C GLU A 94 -7.31 16.54 -3.24
N THR A 95 -8.21 15.79 -2.60
CA THR A 95 -9.42 16.37 -2.00
C THR A 95 -9.23 16.77 -0.54
N TYR A 96 -8.26 16.17 0.17
CA TYR A 96 -8.05 16.32 1.61
C TYR A 96 -9.31 16.06 2.44
N ASP A 97 -10.25 15.24 1.93
CA ASP A 97 -11.49 14.87 2.62
C ASP A 97 -11.15 14.14 3.93
N PRO A 98 -11.61 14.62 5.09
CA PRO A 98 -11.31 14.03 6.39
C PRO A 98 -11.91 12.63 6.58
N GLN A 99 -12.90 12.23 5.78
CA GLN A 99 -13.45 10.87 5.77
C GLN A 99 -12.68 9.93 4.87
N ASN A 100 -11.82 10.45 3.98
CA ASN A 100 -10.95 9.61 3.17
C ASN A 100 -9.76 9.15 4.00
N MET A 101 -9.52 7.84 4.01
CA MET A 101 -8.40 7.25 4.77
C MET A 101 -7.04 7.48 4.09
N LEU A 102 -7.01 7.95 2.85
CA LEU A 102 -5.79 8.36 2.16
C LEU A 102 -5.36 9.73 2.66
N GLY A 103 -4.09 9.87 3.06
CA GLY A 103 -3.59 11.06 3.77
C GLY A 103 -3.71 12.38 3.01
N ARG A 104 -3.79 12.35 1.69
CA ARG A 104 -3.99 13.52 0.80
C ARG A 104 -5.38 13.51 0.13
N GLY A 105 -6.22 12.53 0.42
CA GLY A 105 -7.54 12.38 -0.18
C GLY A 105 -7.51 12.11 -1.68
N GLN A 106 -6.48 11.42 -2.17
CA GLN A 106 -6.28 11.11 -3.59
C GLN A 106 -7.50 10.44 -4.18
N THR A 107 -8.04 10.96 -5.25
CA THR A 107 -9.29 10.47 -5.84
C THR A 107 -9.22 10.50 -7.36
N ILE A 108 -9.50 9.37 -8.01
CA ILE A 108 -9.80 9.31 -9.43
C ILE A 108 -11.30 9.52 -9.59
N ARG A 109 -11.67 10.48 -10.44
CA ARG A 109 -13.09 10.77 -10.76
C ARG A 109 -13.60 9.87 -11.88
N ASP A 110 -14.92 9.84 -12.01
CA ASP A 110 -15.63 9.23 -13.15
C ASP A 110 -15.33 7.73 -13.35
N ILE A 111 -15.09 7.01 -12.25
CA ILE A 111 -14.97 5.56 -12.28
C ILE A 111 -16.37 4.93 -12.35
N ASP A 112 -16.56 4.06 -13.32
CA ASP A 112 -17.77 3.25 -13.46
C ASP A 112 -17.80 2.16 -12.35
N ASP A 113 -18.52 2.44 -11.28
CA ASP A 113 -18.70 1.52 -10.14
C ASP A 113 -19.32 0.17 -10.56
N GLY A 114 -20.04 0.12 -11.70
CA GLY A 114 -20.62 -1.12 -12.21
C GLY A 114 -19.58 -2.13 -12.69
N LYS A 115 -18.35 -1.69 -12.94
CA LYS A 115 -17.20 -2.56 -13.30
C LYS A 115 -16.40 -3.03 -12.10
N ALA A 116 -16.73 -2.55 -10.90
CA ALA A 116 -15.96 -2.89 -9.71
C ALA A 116 -16.21 -4.33 -9.25
N VAL A 117 -15.13 -5.01 -8.88
CA VAL A 117 -15.16 -6.35 -8.29
C VAL A 117 -14.70 -6.26 -6.84
N TYR A 118 -15.47 -6.85 -5.94
CA TYR A 118 -15.10 -6.95 -4.53
C TYR A 118 -14.03 -8.02 -4.32
N MET A 119 -13.11 -7.75 -3.40
CA MET A 119 -12.03 -8.65 -3.00
C MET A 119 -12.18 -9.05 -1.52
N PRO A 120 -13.17 -9.89 -1.18
CA PRO A 120 -13.34 -10.35 0.20
C PRO A 120 -12.21 -11.29 0.59
N VAL A 121 -11.76 -11.20 1.83
CA VAL A 121 -10.79 -12.12 2.44
C VAL A 121 -11.19 -12.44 3.87
N LYS A 122 -10.93 -13.67 4.31
CA LYS A 122 -11.07 -14.07 5.72
C LYS A 122 -9.85 -13.63 6.51
N ALA A 123 -9.98 -13.56 7.84
CA ALA A 123 -8.84 -13.34 8.72
C ALA A 123 -7.71 -14.33 8.41
N GLY A 124 -6.48 -13.83 8.23
CA GLY A 124 -5.31 -14.62 7.85
C GLY A 124 -5.16 -14.90 6.35
N GLN A 125 -6.14 -14.56 5.53
CA GLN A 125 -6.01 -14.57 4.07
C GLN A 125 -5.47 -13.22 3.57
N PHE A 126 -5.00 -13.21 2.33
CA PHE A 126 -4.53 -11.99 1.67
C PHE A 126 -4.98 -11.92 0.21
N SER A 127 -5.00 -10.72 -0.31
CA SER A 127 -5.16 -10.42 -1.73
C SER A 127 -3.95 -9.65 -2.23
N MET A 128 -3.70 -9.70 -3.54
CA MET A 128 -2.62 -8.95 -4.18
C MET A 128 -3.13 -8.13 -5.35
N HIS A 129 -2.55 -6.96 -5.55
CA HIS A 129 -2.80 -6.13 -6.72
C HIS A 129 -1.54 -5.35 -7.08
N HIS A 130 -1.42 -5.01 -8.34
CA HIS A 130 -0.35 -4.17 -8.89
C HIS A 130 -0.58 -2.71 -8.51
N GLU A 131 0.47 -1.92 -8.29
CA GLU A 131 0.39 -0.50 -7.92
C GLU A 131 -0.46 0.37 -8.86
N ARG A 132 -0.64 -0.05 -10.11
CA ARG A 132 -1.48 0.63 -11.10
C ARG A 132 -2.93 0.16 -11.12
N THR A 133 -3.31 -0.81 -10.29
CA THR A 133 -4.70 -1.25 -10.20
C THR A 133 -5.54 -0.16 -9.55
N ILE A 134 -6.59 0.29 -10.23
CA ILE A 134 -7.56 1.22 -9.64
C ILE A 134 -8.34 0.46 -8.58
N HIS A 135 -8.26 0.94 -7.33
CA HIS A 135 -8.89 0.28 -6.19
C HIS A 135 -9.39 1.29 -5.15
N GLY A 136 -10.21 0.81 -4.24
CA GLY A 136 -10.78 1.61 -3.18
C GLY A 136 -11.60 0.76 -2.20
N SER A 137 -12.27 1.37 -1.24
CA SER A 137 -13.19 0.65 -0.35
C SER A 137 -14.28 1.56 0.20
N MET A 138 -15.51 1.06 0.24
CA MET A 138 -16.67 1.76 0.81
C MET A 138 -16.56 1.91 2.33
N PRO A 139 -17.36 2.77 2.97
CA PRO A 139 -17.56 2.77 4.41
C PRO A 139 -17.87 1.37 4.98
N ASN A 140 -17.80 1.25 6.28
CA ASN A 140 -18.22 0.04 6.99
C ASN A 140 -19.57 0.28 7.69
N PRO A 141 -20.70 -0.07 7.09
CA PRO A 141 -22.01 0.10 7.71
C PRO A 141 -22.36 -1.01 8.73
N SER A 142 -21.56 -2.06 8.83
CA SER A 142 -21.82 -3.21 9.73
C SER A 142 -21.45 -2.93 11.19
N ASP A 143 -21.90 -3.82 12.09
CA ASP A 143 -21.54 -3.80 13.51
C ASP A 143 -20.18 -4.47 13.81
N ARG A 144 -19.48 -4.93 12.77
CA ARG A 144 -18.16 -5.59 12.87
C ARG A 144 -17.05 -4.61 12.44
N ARG A 145 -15.94 -4.60 13.17
CA ARG A 145 -14.75 -3.87 12.70
C ARG A 145 -14.08 -4.63 11.54
N ARG A 146 -13.38 -3.90 10.66
CA ARG A 146 -12.53 -4.47 9.63
C ARG A 146 -11.11 -3.91 9.76
N VAL A 147 -10.14 -4.79 9.94
CA VAL A 147 -8.72 -4.43 10.07
C VAL A 147 -7.91 -5.23 9.07
N GLY A 148 -7.05 -4.56 8.34
CA GLY A 148 -6.08 -5.17 7.44
C GLY A 148 -4.79 -4.37 7.39
N ILE A 149 -3.75 -5.02 6.90
CA ILE A 149 -2.42 -4.41 6.71
C ILE A 149 -1.97 -4.65 5.28
N SER A 150 -1.51 -3.59 4.62
CA SER A 150 -0.87 -3.64 3.30
C SER A 150 0.63 -3.71 3.46
N PHE A 151 1.26 -4.56 2.67
CA PHE A 151 2.70 -4.65 2.48
C PHE A 151 3.01 -4.34 1.01
N PHE A 152 3.92 -3.42 0.76
CA PHE A 152 4.28 -2.92 -0.56
C PHE A 152 5.60 -3.55 -0.99
N TYR A 153 5.52 -4.61 -1.81
CA TYR A 153 6.69 -5.36 -2.27
C TYR A 153 7.13 -4.93 -3.66
N MET A 154 8.43 -4.87 -3.88
CA MET A 154 8.99 -4.54 -5.19
C MET A 154 10.25 -5.37 -5.46
N PRO A 155 10.60 -5.60 -6.74
CA PRO A 155 11.91 -6.18 -7.10
C PRO A 155 13.06 -5.26 -6.65
N ALA A 156 14.19 -5.83 -6.27
CA ALA A 156 15.35 -5.07 -5.80
C ALA A 156 15.94 -4.11 -6.86
N HIS A 157 15.68 -4.33 -8.15
CA HIS A 157 16.16 -3.45 -9.23
C HIS A 157 15.33 -2.16 -9.40
N VAL A 158 14.14 -2.10 -8.81
CA VAL A 158 13.29 -0.89 -8.85
C VAL A 158 13.97 0.24 -8.10
N ARG A 159 13.93 1.44 -8.66
CA ARG A 159 14.51 2.66 -8.07
C ARG A 159 13.43 3.70 -7.79
N SER A 160 13.72 4.62 -6.89
CA SER A 160 12.88 5.78 -6.62
C SER A 160 13.21 6.91 -7.60
N THR A 161 12.20 7.52 -8.21
CA THR A 161 12.32 8.72 -9.07
C THR A 161 12.16 10.03 -8.29
N ILE A 162 11.81 9.96 -7.02
CA ILE A 162 11.55 11.12 -6.15
C ILE A 162 12.61 11.25 -5.04
N GLY A 163 13.85 10.89 -5.35
CA GLY A 163 14.99 10.95 -4.44
C GLY A 163 15.27 9.62 -3.73
N ARG A 164 16.36 9.61 -2.94
CA ARG A 164 16.78 8.42 -2.21
C ARG A 164 15.83 8.13 -1.06
N ARG A 165 15.44 6.88 -0.94
CA ARG A 165 14.46 6.40 0.03
C ARG A 165 14.94 5.11 0.69
N THR A 166 14.13 4.56 1.58
CA THR A 166 14.44 3.38 2.38
C THR A 166 13.56 2.20 2.02
N ALA A 167 14.09 0.98 2.15
CA ALA A 167 13.35 -0.26 2.02
C ALA A 167 13.98 -1.36 2.88
N THR A 168 13.24 -2.42 3.14
CA THR A 168 13.71 -3.59 3.89
C THR A 168 13.86 -4.77 2.96
N LEU A 169 15.06 -5.37 2.87
CA LEU A 169 15.23 -6.65 2.17
C LEU A 169 14.50 -7.76 2.94
N VAL A 170 13.52 -8.39 2.30
CA VAL A 170 12.70 -9.45 2.92
C VAL A 170 12.99 -10.83 2.37
N ARG A 171 13.49 -10.94 1.12
CA ARG A 171 13.92 -12.20 0.48
C ARG A 171 15.00 -11.92 -0.56
N GLY A 172 15.88 -12.91 -0.83
CA GLY A 172 16.92 -12.83 -1.86
C GLY A 172 18.07 -11.89 -1.49
N ALA A 173 18.55 -11.15 -2.48
CA ALA A 173 19.68 -10.22 -2.33
C ALA A 173 19.42 -8.89 -3.05
N ASP A 174 19.84 -7.79 -2.43
CA ASP A 174 19.91 -6.48 -3.10
C ASP A 174 21.31 -6.29 -3.71
N LYS A 175 21.42 -6.40 -5.02
CA LYS A 175 22.66 -6.19 -5.80
C LYS A 175 22.77 -4.79 -6.37
N TYR A 176 21.72 -3.97 -6.20
CA TYR A 176 21.60 -2.66 -6.86
C TYR A 176 21.89 -1.49 -5.92
N GLY A 177 21.58 -1.63 -4.64
CA GLY A 177 21.83 -0.60 -3.63
C GLY A 177 21.08 0.71 -3.90
N HIS A 178 19.89 0.64 -4.49
CA HIS A 178 19.08 1.82 -4.79
C HIS A 178 18.40 2.41 -3.55
N TRP A 179 18.28 1.61 -2.49
CA TRP A 179 17.52 1.92 -1.27
C TRP A 179 18.42 1.84 -0.04
N ASP A 180 18.16 2.72 0.93
CA ASP A 180 18.81 2.62 2.23
C ASP A 180 18.04 1.62 3.10
N PRO A 181 18.73 0.82 3.95
CA PRO A 181 18.06 -0.14 4.81
C PRO A 181 17.26 0.57 5.91
N GLU A 182 16.07 0.05 6.21
CA GLU A 182 15.27 0.50 7.34
C GLU A 182 15.73 -0.13 8.67
N PRO A 183 15.52 0.56 9.81
CA PRO A 183 15.76 -0.03 11.11
C PRO A 183 14.83 -1.22 11.36
N THR A 184 15.37 -2.27 11.98
CA THR A 184 14.58 -3.46 12.35
C THR A 184 14.13 -3.34 13.81
N PRO A 185 12.83 -3.46 14.13
CA PRO A 185 12.33 -3.36 15.48
C PRO A 185 12.79 -4.55 16.33
N LYS A 186 13.21 -4.28 17.57
CA LYS A 186 13.60 -5.29 18.57
C LYS A 186 12.46 -5.60 19.53
N THR A 187 11.56 -4.64 19.72
CA THR A 187 10.39 -4.73 20.61
C THR A 187 9.17 -4.14 19.90
N ASP A 188 7.98 -4.40 20.43
CA ASP A 188 6.78 -3.70 19.95
C ASP A 188 6.92 -2.20 20.25
N LEU A 189 6.50 -1.39 19.27
CA LEU A 189 6.66 0.06 19.29
C LEU A 189 8.11 0.51 19.54
N ASP A 190 9.07 -0.19 18.93
CA ASP A 190 10.50 0.11 19.04
C ASP A 190 10.76 1.62 18.83
N PRO A 191 11.40 2.31 19.80
CA PRO A 191 11.55 3.77 19.77
C PRO A 191 12.30 4.29 18.53
N VAL A 192 13.31 3.57 18.05
CA VAL A 192 14.09 3.94 16.86
C VAL A 192 13.22 3.83 15.63
N CYS A 193 12.45 2.74 15.51
CA CYS A 193 11.52 2.53 14.40
C CYS A 193 10.35 3.51 14.43
N MET A 194 9.84 3.85 15.63
CA MET A 194 8.76 4.85 15.77
C MET A 194 9.21 6.24 15.32
N GLU A 195 10.41 6.67 15.71
CA GLU A 195 10.95 7.96 15.26
C GLU A 195 11.20 7.96 13.74
N PHE A 196 11.73 6.88 13.19
CA PHE A 196 11.89 6.71 11.75
C PHE A 196 10.54 6.83 11.01
N LEU A 197 9.50 6.16 11.49
CA LEU A 197 8.15 6.25 10.92
C LEU A 197 7.58 7.68 11.01
N ARG A 198 7.76 8.36 12.13
CA ARG A 198 7.30 9.75 12.30
C ARG A 198 7.93 10.68 11.26
N GLN A 199 9.24 10.55 11.02
CA GLN A 199 9.94 11.35 10.02
C GLN A 199 9.48 11.03 8.59
N SER A 200 9.28 9.74 8.27
CA SER A 200 8.79 9.30 6.97
C SER A 200 7.37 9.81 6.69
N TRP A 201 6.47 9.74 7.69
CA TRP A 201 5.11 10.27 7.58
C TRP A 201 5.09 11.80 7.40
N SER A 202 5.93 12.53 8.13
CA SER A 202 6.01 13.99 8.00
C SER A 202 6.38 14.39 6.57
N ARG A 203 7.36 13.70 5.97
CA ARG A 203 7.74 13.94 4.57
C ARG A 203 6.63 13.60 3.58
N TYR A 204 5.96 12.47 3.75
CA TYR A 204 4.87 12.05 2.84
C TYR A 204 3.68 13.02 2.85
N ARG A 205 3.35 13.60 4.01
CA ARG A 205 2.24 14.55 4.19
C ARG A 205 2.60 16.00 3.85
N ASP A 206 3.85 16.27 3.58
CA ASP A 206 4.30 17.60 3.17
C ASP A 206 3.67 17.95 1.81
N PRO A 207 2.86 19.03 1.71
CA PRO A 207 2.23 19.44 0.46
C PRO A 207 3.25 19.87 -0.61
N ASP A 208 4.47 20.27 -0.19
CA ASP A 208 5.55 20.66 -1.08
C ASP A 208 6.36 19.46 -1.59
N MET A 209 6.11 18.24 -1.07
CA MET A 209 6.75 17.03 -1.60
C MET A 209 6.30 16.77 -3.03
N PRO A 210 7.25 16.59 -3.97
CA PRO A 210 6.92 16.28 -5.36
C PRO A 210 6.10 15.00 -5.46
N GLN A 211 5.00 15.06 -6.21
CA GLN A 211 4.25 13.86 -6.59
C GLN A 211 4.91 13.21 -7.78
N ALA A 212 5.03 11.90 -7.79
CA ALA A 212 5.60 11.16 -8.91
C ALA A 212 4.90 11.43 -10.25
N ALA A 213 3.58 11.62 -10.22
CA ALA A 213 2.79 11.93 -11.42
C ALA A 213 3.06 13.35 -11.97
N LYS A 214 3.38 14.32 -11.11
CA LYS A 214 3.69 15.70 -11.54
C LYS A 214 5.11 15.82 -12.12
N LEU A 215 6.04 14.97 -11.71
CA LEU A 215 7.40 14.95 -12.25
C LEU A 215 7.50 14.37 -13.67
N LYS A 216 6.51 13.55 -14.08
CA LYS A 216 6.44 13.02 -15.46
C LYS A 216 5.84 14.01 -16.47
N ALA A 217 5.20 15.08 -16.00
CA ALA A 217 4.53 16.09 -16.86
C ALA A 217 5.38 17.35 -17.09
N SER A 218 6.56 17.45 -16.47
CA SER A 218 7.57 18.50 -16.68
C SER A 218 8.75 17.98 -17.48
#